data_0c5196ccb2fb7aac23cc39f6aeabae28
#
_entry.id   0c5196ccb2fb7aac23cc39f6aeabae28
#
_cell.length_a   1.000
_cell.length_b   1.000
_cell.length_c   1.000
_cell.angle_alpha   90.00
_cell.angle_beta   90.00
_cell.angle_gamma   90.00
#
_symmetry.space_group_name_H-M   'P 1'
#
loop_
_entity.id
_entity.type
_entity.pdbx_description
1 polymer ?
#
loop_
_entity_poly.entity_id
_entity_poly.type
_entity_poly.pdbx_seq_one_letter_code
_entity_poly.pdbx_strand_id
1 'polypeptide(L)'
;MSGYVSRVPLRWVDLDAQGHVNNAVIADYLQEARVDWLLSGPNAHLLGTSTMVVSHQVEYLGPVAFAVEPVEVVLSVGTVGAA
;
A
#
# COMPACT_ATOMS: atom_id res chain seq x y z
N MET A 1 -0.95 18.06 -6.20
CA MET A 1 -1.00 17.64 -4.80
C MET A 1 -0.10 16.42 -4.61
N SER A 2 0.75 16.47 -3.65
CA SER A 2 1.63 15.34 -3.36
C SER A 2 0.89 14.29 -2.53
N GLY A 3 1.16 13.04 -2.82
CA GLY A 3 0.64 11.94 -2.03
C GLY A 3 1.52 11.69 -0.80
N TYR A 4 1.00 10.88 0.10
CA TYR A 4 1.78 10.36 1.20
C TYR A 4 2.60 9.17 0.71
N VAL A 5 3.89 9.16 1.00
CA VAL A 5 4.77 8.06 0.60
C VAL A 5 5.01 7.15 1.79
N SER A 6 4.65 5.89 1.65
CA SER A 6 4.95 4.85 2.62
C SER A 6 5.99 3.91 2.02
N ARG A 7 7.01 3.57 2.80
CA ARG A 7 8.06 2.66 2.37
C ARG A 7 7.88 1.33 3.07
N VAL A 8 7.58 0.31 2.28
CA VAL A 8 7.29 -1.03 2.81
C VAL A 8 8.46 -1.95 2.46
N PRO A 9 9.15 -2.50 3.47
CA PRO A 9 10.29 -3.39 3.21
C PRO A 9 9.83 -4.68 2.52
N LEU A 10 10.65 -5.15 1.59
CA LEU A 10 10.43 -6.44 0.93
C LEU A 10 10.85 -7.57 1.87
N ARG A 11 10.14 -8.69 1.80
CA ARG A 11 10.48 -9.88 2.57
C ARG A 11 10.74 -11.04 1.63
N TRP A 12 11.76 -11.82 1.94
CA TRP A 12 12.12 -13.00 1.15
C TRP A 12 10.93 -13.96 1.00
N VAL A 13 10.15 -14.12 2.06
CA VAL A 13 9.01 -15.04 2.08
C VAL A 13 7.92 -14.66 1.09
N ASP A 14 7.90 -13.42 0.62
CA ASP A 14 6.88 -12.92 -0.31
C ASP A 14 7.25 -13.14 -1.77
N LEU A 15 8.45 -13.67 -2.05
CA LEU A 15 8.91 -13.91 -3.41
C LEU A 15 8.36 -15.23 -3.93
N ASP A 16 8.05 -15.23 -5.24
CA ASP A 16 7.70 -16.46 -5.93
C ASP A 16 8.96 -17.14 -6.50
N ALA A 17 8.79 -18.22 -7.25
CA ALA A 17 9.89 -18.98 -7.82
C ALA A 17 10.73 -18.18 -8.82
N GLN A 18 10.23 -17.08 -9.32
CA GLN A 18 10.93 -16.23 -10.28
C GLN A 18 11.64 -15.06 -9.62
N GLY A 19 11.63 -14.97 -8.31
CA GLY A 19 12.28 -13.88 -7.59
C GLY A 19 11.50 -12.58 -7.58
N HIS A 20 10.24 -12.61 -7.92
CA HIS A 20 9.35 -11.44 -7.88
C HIS A 20 8.40 -11.54 -6.71
N VAL A 21 7.96 -10.41 -6.20
CA VAL A 21 6.93 -10.41 -5.17
C VAL A 21 5.68 -11.04 -5.74
N ASN A 22 5.16 -12.06 -5.05
CA ASN A 22 3.97 -12.75 -5.49
C ASN A 22 2.79 -11.79 -5.56
N ASN A 23 2.08 -11.79 -6.70
CA ASN A 23 0.94 -10.89 -6.88
C ASN A 23 -0.11 -11.04 -5.78
N ALA A 24 -0.24 -12.25 -5.23
CA ALA A 24 -1.21 -12.48 -4.15
C ALA A 24 -0.85 -11.72 -2.87
N VAL A 25 0.41 -11.37 -2.66
CA VAL A 25 0.83 -10.63 -1.46
C VAL A 25 1.03 -9.14 -1.71
N ILE A 26 0.90 -8.68 -2.94
CA ILE A 26 0.97 -7.23 -3.23
C ILE A 26 -0.12 -6.49 -2.45
N ALA A 27 -1.29 -7.08 -2.29
CA ALA A 27 -2.37 -6.48 -1.52
C ALA A 27 -1.97 -6.26 -0.05
N ASP A 28 -1.14 -7.14 0.51
CA ASP A 28 -0.64 -6.97 1.87
C ASP A 28 0.28 -5.76 1.98
N TYR A 29 1.11 -5.52 0.98
CA TYR A 29 1.98 -4.34 0.95
C TYR A 29 1.16 -3.06 0.84
N LEU A 30 0.12 -3.08 0.03
CA LEU A 30 -0.77 -1.92 -0.09
C LEU A 30 -1.52 -1.69 1.21
N GLN A 31 -1.90 -2.75 1.92
CA GLN A 31 -2.54 -2.63 3.22
C GLN A 31 -1.59 -2.05 4.26
N GLU A 32 -0.34 -2.50 4.28
CA GLU A 32 0.68 -1.95 5.18
C GLU A 32 0.84 -0.45 4.97
N ALA A 33 0.90 -0.03 3.71
CA ALA A 33 1.02 1.39 3.38
C ALA A 33 -0.22 2.17 3.82
N ARG A 34 -1.40 1.58 3.64
CA ARG A 34 -2.65 2.24 4.04
C ARG A 34 -2.73 2.38 5.55
N VAL A 35 -2.34 1.34 6.30
CA VAL A 35 -2.33 1.40 7.77
C VAL A 35 -1.34 2.47 8.24
N ASP A 36 -0.17 2.52 7.64
CA ASP A 36 0.82 3.56 7.94
C ASP A 36 0.23 4.96 7.72
N TRP A 37 -0.44 5.16 6.59
CA TRP A 37 -1.08 6.43 6.27
C TRP A 37 -2.18 6.78 7.28
N LEU A 38 -3.00 5.81 7.67
CA LEU A 38 -4.10 6.03 8.61
C LEU A 38 -3.60 6.32 10.03
N LEU A 39 -2.50 5.70 10.44
CA LEU A 39 -2.00 5.84 11.80
C LEU A 39 -0.94 6.92 11.95
N SER A 40 -0.16 7.18 10.91
CA SER A 40 1.01 8.05 10.98
C SER A 40 1.00 9.17 9.95
N GLY A 41 0.05 9.18 9.03
CA GLY A 41 -0.04 10.18 7.99
C GLY A 41 -0.58 11.51 8.50
N PRO A 42 -0.61 12.52 7.62
CA PRO A 42 -0.98 13.89 8.04
C PRO A 42 -2.41 14.04 8.53
N ASN A 43 -3.31 13.13 8.15
CA ASN A 43 -4.72 13.19 8.54
C ASN A 43 -5.10 12.08 9.51
N ALA A 44 -4.13 11.49 10.20
CA ALA A 44 -4.36 10.35 11.08
C ALA A 44 -5.39 10.66 12.16
N HIS A 45 -5.36 11.87 12.72
CA HIS A 45 -6.30 12.28 13.75
C HIS A 45 -7.75 12.39 13.25
N LEU A 46 -7.94 12.54 11.95
CA LEU A 46 -9.29 12.61 11.37
C LEU A 46 -9.76 11.25 10.87
N LEU A 47 -8.84 10.44 10.35
CA LEU A 47 -9.18 9.17 9.73
C LEU A 47 -9.33 8.05 10.75
N GLY A 48 -8.47 8.07 11.74
CA GLY A 48 -8.59 7.21 12.91
C GLY A 48 -8.83 5.74 12.61
N THR A 49 -9.62 5.12 13.47
CA THR A 49 -9.89 3.69 13.42
C THR A 49 -11.24 3.34 12.83
N SER A 50 -11.97 4.32 12.34
CA SER A 50 -13.35 4.13 11.88
C SER A 50 -13.47 3.83 10.41
N THR A 51 -12.35 3.59 9.72
CA THR A 51 -12.36 3.33 8.28
C THR A 51 -12.45 1.85 8.00
N MET A 52 -13.12 1.52 6.90
CA MET A 52 -13.27 0.15 6.44
C MET A 52 -13.16 0.14 4.92
N VAL A 53 -12.48 -0.87 4.39
CA VAL A 53 -12.42 -1.05 2.93
C VAL A 53 -13.71 -1.70 2.47
N VAL A 54 -14.41 -1.03 1.59
CA VAL A 54 -15.63 -1.56 0.98
C VAL A 54 -15.30 -2.31 -0.31
N SER A 55 -14.39 -1.75 -1.11
CA SER A 55 -13.94 -2.38 -2.34
C SER A 55 -12.58 -1.86 -2.72
N HIS A 56 -11.84 -2.61 -3.53
CA HIS A 56 -10.62 -2.11 -4.12
C HIS A 56 -10.43 -2.71 -5.52
N GLN A 57 -9.64 -2.01 -6.33
CA GLN A 57 -9.28 -2.45 -7.67
C GLN A 57 -7.77 -2.31 -7.80
N VAL A 58 -7.11 -3.35 -8.32
CA VAL A 58 -5.64 -3.38 -8.47
C VAL A 58 -5.30 -3.74 -9.90
N GLU A 59 -4.40 -2.96 -10.49
CA GLU A 59 -3.79 -3.29 -11.78
C GLU A 59 -2.33 -3.61 -11.57
N TYR A 60 -1.88 -4.74 -12.12
CA TYR A 60 -0.49 -5.17 -12.02
C TYR A 60 0.20 -4.81 -13.33
N LEU A 61 0.92 -3.69 -13.32
CA LEU A 61 1.54 -3.15 -14.53
C LEU A 61 2.91 -3.76 -14.83
N GLY A 62 3.52 -4.40 -13.85
CA GLY A 62 4.81 -5.05 -14.01
C GLY A 62 5.19 -5.81 -12.76
N PRO A 63 6.25 -6.64 -12.83
CA PRO A 63 6.70 -7.40 -11.67
C PRO A 63 7.44 -6.50 -10.67
N VAL A 64 7.39 -6.88 -9.40
CA VAL A 64 8.19 -6.27 -8.35
C VAL A 64 9.32 -7.23 -8.00
N ALA A 65 10.53 -6.91 -8.43
CA ALA A 65 11.69 -7.74 -8.15
C ALA A 65 12.21 -7.44 -6.74
N PHE A 66 12.89 -8.41 -6.15
CA PHE A 66 13.50 -8.20 -4.84
C PHE A 66 14.56 -7.09 -4.93
N ALA A 67 14.56 -6.22 -3.95
CA ALA A 67 15.55 -5.16 -3.80
C ALA A 67 15.80 -4.92 -2.33
N VAL A 68 16.97 -4.38 -2.01
CA VAL A 68 17.31 -4.02 -0.62
C VAL A 68 16.47 -2.82 -0.18
N GLU A 69 16.24 -1.90 -1.12
CA GLU A 69 15.41 -0.73 -0.85
C GLU A 69 13.94 -1.13 -0.69
N PRO A 70 13.23 -0.49 0.23
CA PRO A 70 11.81 -0.78 0.39
C PRO A 70 11.00 -0.33 -0.83
N VAL A 71 9.84 -0.93 -0.99
CA VAL A 71 8.88 -0.50 -2.02
C VAL A 71 8.25 0.82 -1.57
N GLU A 72 8.23 1.79 -2.46
CA GLU A 72 7.53 3.04 -2.19
C GLU A 72 6.09 2.94 -2.67
N VAL A 73 5.17 3.21 -1.76
CA VAL A 73 3.75 3.28 -2.06
C VAL A 73 3.28 4.70 -1.86
N VAL A 74 2.73 5.29 -2.90
CA VAL A 74 2.21 6.66 -2.84
C VAL A 74 0.71 6.58 -2.65
N LEU A 75 0.23 7.19 -1.57
CA LEU A 75 -1.19 7.22 -1.25
C LEU A 75 -1.71 8.64 -1.43
N SER A 76 -2.86 8.74 -2.03
CA SER A 76 -3.55 10.02 -2.20
C SER A 76 -5.04 9.80 -2.07
N VAL A 77 -5.74 10.88 -1.74
CA VAL A 77 -7.20 10.86 -1.67
C VAL A 77 -7.75 11.37 -2.98
N GLY A 78 -8.61 10.56 -3.58
CA GLY A 78 -9.33 10.97 -4.78
C GLY A 78 -10.60 11.73 -4.42
N THR A 79 -11.71 11.31 -4.99
CA THR A 79 -13.00 11.92 -4.70
C THR A 79 -13.51 11.47 -3.34
N VAL A 80 -13.93 12.41 -2.52
CA VAL A 80 -14.60 12.14 -1.25
C VAL A 80 -16.08 12.49 -1.43
N GLY A 81 -16.92 11.50 -1.18
CA GLY A 81 -18.35 11.68 -1.34
C GLY A 81 -19.13 11.07 -0.17
N ALA A 82 -20.39 11.44 -0.09
CA ALA A 82 -21.31 10.81 0.85
C ALA A 82 -21.71 9.43 0.31
N ALA A 83 -21.68 8.44 1.15
CA ALA A 83 -22.10 7.10 0.79
C ALA A 83 -23.63 6.99 0.79
#